data_ad8b8c5135cb8b378d4f6c7cad998bda
#
_entry.id   ad8b8c5135cb8b378d4f6c7cad998bda
#
_cell.length_a   1.000
_cell.length_b   1.000
_cell.length_c   1.000
_cell.angle_alpha   90.00
_cell.angle_beta   90.00
_cell.angle_gamma   90.00
#
_symmetry.space_group_name_H-M   'P 1'
#
loop_
_entity.id
_entity.type
_entity.pdbx_description
1 polymer ?
#
loop_
_entity_poly.entity_id
_entity_poly.type
_entity_poly.pdbx_seq_one_letter_code
_entity_poly.pdbx_strand_id
1 'polypeptide(L)'
;MHVRYAIAVAAAVALLAPASTSLRAQGTPAPVLKKSAPPLRGTAELGFIQSAKLEGNTIVTTFQIKNMSATNAIVGLQISEFWYDKAGNPLQGTGDRQRLRAPLQPLEVVTITLKSPKVVGMTTPQYKFEQNNGSVKPVKQKQIKAGPNT
;
A
#
# COMPACT_ATOMS: atom_id res chain seq x y z
N MET A 1 -14.30 -86.08 -23.25
CA MET A 1 -15.50 -85.54 -23.87
C MET A 1 -15.35 -83.99 -23.90
N HIS A 2 -15.18 -83.45 -25.08
CA HIS A 2 -14.88 -82.04 -25.27
C HIS A 2 -16.08 -81.35 -25.90
N VAL A 3 -16.65 -80.38 -25.25
CA VAL A 3 -17.70 -79.56 -25.84
C VAL A 3 -17.12 -78.14 -25.99
N ARG A 4 -16.95 -77.77 -27.22
CA ARG A 4 -16.50 -76.36 -27.62
C ARG A 4 -17.78 -75.59 -27.88
N TYR A 5 -18.00 -74.51 -27.17
CA TYR A 5 -18.95 -73.45 -27.54
C TYR A 5 -18.20 -72.25 -28.08
N ALA A 6 -18.42 -71.95 -29.32
CA ALA A 6 -18.00 -70.74 -29.97
C ALA A 6 -19.10 -69.67 -29.70
N ILE A 7 -18.70 -68.55 -29.12
CA ILE A 7 -19.56 -67.36 -28.98
C ILE A 7 -19.03 -66.29 -29.90
N ALA A 8 -19.83 -65.95 -30.88
CA ALA A 8 -19.57 -64.81 -31.77
C ALA A 8 -19.88 -63.48 -31.03
N VAL A 9 -18.90 -62.61 -30.95
CA VAL A 9 -19.07 -61.28 -30.40
C VAL A 9 -19.20 -60.30 -31.57
N ALA A 10 -20.39 -59.74 -31.72
CA ALA A 10 -20.68 -58.64 -32.67
C ALA A 10 -20.10 -57.33 -32.10
N ALA A 11 -19.17 -56.74 -32.80
CA ALA A 11 -18.60 -55.44 -32.49
C ALA A 11 -19.55 -54.31 -32.98
N ALA A 12 -20.21 -53.62 -32.08
CA ALA A 12 -20.90 -52.39 -32.35
C ALA A 12 -19.91 -51.22 -32.24
N VAL A 13 -19.52 -50.61 -33.36
CA VAL A 13 -18.71 -49.40 -33.42
C VAL A 13 -19.66 -48.21 -33.21
N ALA A 14 -19.61 -47.63 -32.02
CA ALA A 14 -20.28 -46.33 -31.76
C ALA A 14 -19.33 -45.20 -32.13
N LEU A 15 -19.67 -44.47 -33.17
CA LEU A 15 -19.02 -43.23 -33.59
C LEU A 15 -19.38 -42.12 -32.58
N LEU A 16 -18.48 -41.86 -31.64
CA LEU A 16 -18.53 -40.66 -30.80
C LEU A 16 -17.95 -39.46 -31.57
N ALA A 17 -18.82 -38.55 -32.04
CA ALA A 17 -18.41 -37.25 -32.54
C ALA A 17 -17.88 -36.39 -31.38
N PRO A 18 -16.69 -35.76 -31.48
CA PRO A 18 -16.23 -34.83 -30.49
C PRO A 18 -17.06 -33.54 -30.57
N ALA A 19 -17.86 -33.25 -29.55
CA ALA A 19 -18.48 -31.96 -29.37
C ALA A 19 -17.36 -30.96 -29.02
N SER A 20 -16.97 -30.14 -29.98
CA SER A 20 -16.05 -29.03 -29.79
C SER A 20 -16.76 -27.95 -28.96
N THR A 21 -16.65 -28.03 -27.64
CA THR A 21 -17.00 -26.93 -26.76
C THR A 21 -15.99 -25.81 -26.95
N SER A 22 -16.35 -24.78 -27.70
CA SER A 22 -15.61 -23.52 -27.77
C SER A 22 -15.61 -22.89 -26.40
N LEU A 23 -14.55 -23.10 -25.62
CA LEU A 23 -14.26 -22.27 -24.44
C LEU A 23 -14.07 -20.83 -24.95
N ARG A 24 -15.13 -20.02 -24.90
CA ARG A 24 -15.00 -18.57 -24.96
C ARG A 24 -14.10 -18.19 -23.77
N ALA A 25 -12.84 -17.89 -24.06
CA ALA A 25 -11.98 -17.19 -23.14
C ALA A 25 -12.69 -15.88 -22.77
N GLN A 26 -13.27 -15.83 -21.58
CA GLN A 26 -13.70 -14.57 -20.97
C GLN A 26 -12.41 -13.77 -20.79
N GLY A 27 -12.20 -12.83 -21.72
CA GLY A 27 -11.09 -11.89 -21.62
C GLY A 27 -11.15 -11.22 -20.25
N THR A 28 -10.10 -11.43 -19.45
CA THR A 28 -9.91 -10.70 -18.21
C THR A 28 -10.05 -9.22 -18.55
N PRO A 29 -10.96 -8.46 -17.88
CA PRO A 29 -11.09 -7.02 -18.17
C PRO A 29 -9.70 -6.40 -18.02
N ALA A 30 -9.26 -5.68 -19.04
CA ALA A 30 -7.99 -4.96 -18.98
C ALA A 30 -8.01 -4.07 -17.74
N PRO A 31 -6.90 -4.02 -16.96
CA PRO A 31 -6.84 -3.17 -15.77
C PRO A 31 -7.13 -1.73 -16.20
N VAL A 32 -8.22 -1.18 -15.69
CA VAL A 32 -8.57 0.23 -15.92
C VAL A 32 -7.45 1.04 -15.24
N LEU A 33 -6.57 1.61 -16.06
CA LEU A 33 -5.56 2.54 -15.59
C LEU A 33 -6.29 3.74 -14.98
N LYS A 34 -6.38 3.79 -13.65
CA LYS A 34 -6.92 4.95 -12.94
C LYS A 34 -6.07 6.15 -13.34
N LYS A 35 -6.68 7.10 -14.03
CA LYS A 35 -6.01 8.34 -14.44
C LYS A 35 -5.48 9.01 -13.19
N SER A 36 -4.15 9.10 -13.06
CA SER A 36 -3.53 9.77 -11.94
C SER A 36 -3.87 11.26 -11.97
N ALA A 37 -4.24 11.81 -10.81
CA ALA A 37 -4.47 13.25 -10.71
C ALA A 37 -3.18 14.04 -11.01
N PRO A 38 -3.27 15.28 -11.51
CA PRO A 38 -2.10 16.10 -11.76
C PRO A 38 -1.30 16.31 -10.46
N PRO A 39 0.05 16.40 -10.54
CA PRO A 39 0.87 16.60 -9.36
C PRO A 39 0.62 17.96 -8.73
N LEU A 40 0.51 18.00 -7.41
CA LEU A 40 0.43 19.23 -6.63
C LEU A 40 1.78 19.94 -6.68
N ARG A 41 1.76 21.22 -7.03
CA ARG A 41 2.92 22.11 -7.00
C ARG A 41 2.76 23.13 -5.88
N GLY A 42 3.87 23.50 -5.22
CA GLY A 42 3.85 24.43 -4.09
C GLY A 42 3.59 23.73 -2.76
N THR A 43 2.78 24.33 -1.89
CA THR A 43 2.53 23.80 -0.54
C THR A 43 1.40 22.80 -0.54
N ALA A 44 1.69 21.54 -0.17
CA ALA A 44 0.70 20.50 0.05
C ALA A 44 0.20 20.54 1.49
N GLU A 45 -1.11 20.72 1.70
CA GLU A 45 -1.72 20.53 3.00
C GLU A 45 -2.01 19.05 3.23
N LEU A 46 -1.58 18.54 4.37
CA LEU A 46 -1.60 17.13 4.70
C LEU A 46 -2.18 16.91 6.09
N GLY A 47 -3.35 16.26 6.16
CA GLY A 47 -3.93 15.86 7.44
C GLY A 47 -3.25 14.60 7.96
N PHE A 48 -2.92 14.54 9.27
CA PHE A 48 -2.35 13.32 9.84
C PHE A 48 -2.81 13.02 11.25
N ILE A 49 -2.83 11.72 11.58
CA ILE A 49 -2.92 11.18 12.93
C ILE A 49 -1.66 10.35 13.17
N GLN A 50 -1.10 10.46 14.36
CA GLN A 50 0.10 9.75 14.75
C GLN A 50 -0.17 8.91 16.00
N SER A 51 0.36 7.69 16.01
CA SER A 51 0.47 6.85 17.21
C SER A 51 1.86 6.24 17.27
N ALA A 52 2.40 6.04 18.46
CA ALA A 52 3.68 5.38 18.67
C ALA A 52 3.53 4.31 19.74
N LYS A 53 4.21 3.17 19.56
CA LYS A 53 4.27 2.06 20.50
C LYS A 53 5.67 1.47 20.55
N LEU A 54 6.02 0.88 21.69
CA LEU A 54 7.27 0.13 21.83
C LEU A 54 6.99 -1.35 21.53
N GLU A 55 7.71 -1.91 20.57
CA GLU A 55 7.70 -3.33 20.25
C GLU A 55 9.10 -3.92 20.45
N GLY A 56 9.28 -4.66 21.56
CA GLY A 56 10.61 -5.12 21.97
C GLY A 56 11.57 -3.94 22.19
N ASN A 57 12.62 -3.86 21.38
CA ASN A 57 13.59 -2.75 21.41
C ASN A 57 13.41 -1.77 20.21
N THR A 58 12.23 -1.72 19.64
CA THR A 58 11.92 -0.85 18.49
C THR A 58 10.72 0.03 18.81
N ILE A 59 10.85 1.33 18.58
CA ILE A 59 9.72 2.27 18.60
C ILE A 59 9.08 2.23 17.22
N VAL A 60 7.81 1.85 17.18
CA VAL A 60 7.01 1.79 15.96
C VAL A 60 6.07 2.99 15.95
N THR A 61 6.33 3.95 15.06
CA THR A 61 5.50 5.13 14.88
C THR A 61 4.65 4.97 13.62
N THR A 62 3.34 5.01 13.78
CA THR A 62 2.39 4.87 12.68
C THR A 62 1.71 6.20 12.41
N PHE A 63 1.73 6.62 11.15
CA PHE A 63 1.02 7.79 10.64
C PHE A 63 -0.13 7.34 9.74
N GLN A 64 -1.34 7.78 10.05
CA GLN A 64 -2.43 7.79 9.10
C GLN A 64 -2.47 9.18 8.44
N ILE A 65 -2.35 9.25 7.13
CA ILE A 65 -2.12 10.48 6.38
C ILE A 65 -3.18 10.64 5.31
N LYS A 66 -3.73 11.84 5.19
CA LYS A 66 -4.69 12.22 4.16
C LYS A 66 -4.17 13.37 3.33
N ASN A 67 -4.21 13.23 2.00
CA ASN A 67 -4.06 14.36 1.09
C ASN A 67 -5.31 15.25 1.18
N MET A 68 -5.14 16.50 1.60
CA MET A 68 -6.26 17.42 1.77
C MET A 68 -6.67 18.10 0.46
N SER A 69 -5.88 17.97 -0.61
CA SER A 69 -6.26 18.46 -1.93
C SER A 69 -7.41 17.66 -2.51
N ALA A 70 -8.41 18.31 -3.09
CA ALA A 70 -9.50 17.69 -3.80
C ALA A 70 -9.16 17.32 -5.27
N THR A 71 -8.08 17.87 -5.82
CA THR A 71 -7.80 17.81 -7.27
C THR A 71 -6.40 17.34 -7.63
N ASN A 72 -5.41 17.50 -6.74
CA ASN A 72 -4.00 17.27 -7.03
C ASN A 72 -3.39 16.15 -6.20
N ALA A 73 -2.52 15.36 -6.80
CA ALA A 73 -1.79 14.29 -6.13
C ALA A 73 -0.47 14.78 -5.52
N ILE A 74 -0.11 14.29 -4.35
CA ILE A 74 1.19 14.56 -3.71
C ILE A 74 2.19 13.51 -4.21
N VAL A 75 3.26 13.94 -4.85
CA VAL A 75 4.28 13.06 -5.44
C VAL A 75 5.50 12.99 -4.54
N GLY A 76 5.95 11.76 -4.24
CA GLY A 76 7.16 11.52 -3.48
C GLY A 76 7.08 11.98 -2.03
N LEU A 77 5.90 11.86 -1.41
CA LEU A 77 5.72 12.12 0.01
C LEU A 77 6.69 11.26 0.83
N GLN A 78 7.48 11.92 1.66
CA GLN A 78 8.45 11.31 2.55
C GLN A 78 8.25 11.81 3.96
N ILE A 79 8.37 10.92 4.94
CA ILE A 79 8.43 11.25 6.36
C ILE A 79 9.76 10.77 6.89
N SER A 80 10.45 11.65 7.59
CA SER A 80 11.69 11.35 8.31
C SER A 80 11.49 11.61 9.80
N GLU A 81 11.92 10.67 10.63
CA GLU A 81 11.89 10.76 12.08
C GLU A 81 13.31 11.01 12.61
N PHE A 82 13.43 11.90 13.58
CA PHE A 82 14.68 12.23 14.26
C PHE A 82 14.42 12.19 15.76
N TRP A 83 15.35 11.61 16.52
CA TRP A 83 15.27 11.55 17.97
C TRP A 83 16.32 12.43 18.63
N TYR A 84 15.93 13.05 19.72
CA TYR A 84 16.75 13.97 20.49
C TYR A 84 16.84 13.54 21.96
N ASP A 85 17.94 13.89 22.62
CA ASP A 85 18.12 13.75 24.05
C ASP A 85 17.44 14.90 24.84
N LYS A 86 17.55 14.88 26.17
CA LYS A 86 17.02 15.95 27.03
C LYS A 86 17.66 17.32 26.80
N ALA A 87 18.90 17.34 26.32
CA ALA A 87 19.63 18.58 26.01
C ALA A 87 19.31 19.12 24.63
N GLY A 88 18.52 18.39 23.82
CA GLY A 88 18.16 18.77 22.46
C GLY A 88 19.22 18.38 21.43
N ASN A 89 20.15 17.51 21.75
CA ASN A 89 21.12 17.01 20.77
C ASN A 89 20.54 15.85 19.97
N PRO A 90 20.79 15.78 18.66
CA PRO A 90 20.33 14.66 17.84
C PRO A 90 21.09 13.38 18.19
N LEU A 91 20.34 12.30 18.34
CA LEU A 91 20.88 10.97 18.61
C LEU A 91 21.21 10.28 17.29
N GLN A 92 22.49 9.96 17.10
CA GLN A 92 22.98 9.27 15.91
C GLN A 92 22.49 7.81 15.86
N GLY A 93 22.23 7.31 14.65
CA GLY A 93 21.77 5.94 14.45
C GLY A 93 20.34 5.68 14.91
N THR A 94 19.58 6.74 15.20
CA THR A 94 18.16 6.67 15.53
C THR A 94 17.31 7.29 14.44
N GLY A 95 15.99 7.01 14.50
CA GLY A 95 15.06 7.49 13.50
C GLY A 95 14.94 6.57 12.30
N ASP A 96 13.94 6.85 11.49
CA ASP A 96 13.62 6.12 10.26
C ASP A 96 13.14 7.10 9.19
N ARG A 97 13.12 6.65 7.95
CA ARG A 97 12.65 7.42 6.81
C ARG A 97 11.85 6.52 5.89
N GLN A 98 10.62 6.92 5.61
CA GLN A 98 9.76 6.22 4.66
C GLN A 98 9.27 7.17 3.58
N ARG A 99 9.27 6.69 2.34
CA ARG A 99 8.81 7.43 1.17
C ARG A 99 7.75 6.63 0.42
N LEU A 100 6.67 7.29 0.04
CA LEU A 100 5.66 6.69 -0.83
C LEU A 100 6.22 6.54 -2.25
N ARG A 101 6.10 5.34 -2.80
CA ARG A 101 6.48 5.02 -4.18
C ARG A 101 5.45 5.55 -5.19
N ALA A 102 4.18 5.43 -4.84
CA ALA A 102 3.07 5.93 -5.66
C ALA A 102 2.65 7.34 -5.21
N PRO A 103 2.15 8.19 -6.13
CA PRO A 103 1.55 9.47 -5.77
C PRO A 103 0.34 9.27 -4.84
N LEU A 104 0.26 10.05 -3.77
CA LEU A 104 -0.91 10.09 -2.89
C LEU A 104 -2.02 10.89 -3.58
N GLN A 105 -3.07 10.21 -4.02
CA GLN A 105 -4.16 10.79 -4.81
C GLN A 105 -4.97 11.81 -3.99
N PRO A 106 -5.79 12.67 -4.66
CA PRO A 106 -6.69 13.60 -3.97
C PRO A 106 -7.58 12.88 -2.96
N LEU A 107 -7.66 13.42 -1.74
CA LEU A 107 -8.44 12.91 -0.61
C LEU A 107 -8.09 11.48 -0.16
N GLU A 108 -7.10 10.86 -0.77
CA GLU A 108 -6.64 9.51 -0.40
C GLU A 108 -6.03 9.50 0.99
N VAL A 109 -6.26 8.39 1.69
CA VAL A 109 -5.68 8.09 3.00
C VAL A 109 -4.70 6.94 2.87
N VAL A 110 -3.51 7.10 3.45
CA VAL A 110 -2.46 6.09 3.48
C VAL A 110 -1.91 5.93 4.88
N THR A 111 -1.43 4.74 5.20
CA THR A 111 -0.70 4.47 6.45
C THR A 111 0.78 4.32 6.16
N ILE A 112 1.61 5.07 6.91
CA ILE A 112 3.08 4.99 6.86
C ILE A 112 3.56 4.59 8.25
N THR A 113 4.46 3.61 8.33
CA THR A 113 5.03 3.14 9.58
C THR A 113 6.54 3.36 9.58
N LEU A 114 7.04 4.04 10.61
CA LEU A 114 8.46 4.25 10.89
C LEU A 114 8.90 3.31 12.02
N LYS A 115 10.12 2.80 11.94
CA LYS A 115 10.68 1.87 12.92
C LYS A 115 12.06 2.36 13.36
N SER A 116 12.15 2.84 14.59
CA SER A 116 13.38 3.37 15.15
C SER A 116 13.89 2.48 16.29
N PRO A 117 15.17 2.08 16.30
CA PRO A 117 15.73 1.36 17.42
C PRO A 117 15.68 2.24 18.66
N LYS A 118 15.24 1.68 19.79
CA LYS A 118 15.26 2.37 21.08
C LYS A 118 16.69 2.41 21.62
N VAL A 119 17.19 3.62 21.84
CA VAL A 119 18.50 3.82 22.48
C VAL A 119 18.35 4.64 23.77
N VAL A 120 19.35 4.53 24.64
CA VAL A 120 19.39 5.29 25.90
C VAL A 120 19.46 6.78 25.60
N GLY A 121 18.67 7.57 26.34
CA GLY A 121 18.64 9.03 26.18
C GLY A 121 17.58 9.56 25.21
N MET A 122 16.88 8.70 24.47
CA MET A 122 15.76 9.13 23.61
C MET A 122 14.64 9.77 24.44
N THR A 123 14.27 11.01 24.09
CA THR A 123 13.21 11.73 24.78
C THR A 123 12.15 12.28 23.82
N THR A 124 12.56 13.02 22.80
CA THR A 124 11.65 13.77 21.94
C THR A 124 11.83 13.42 20.47
N PRO A 125 10.82 12.89 19.78
CA PRO A 125 10.84 12.72 18.35
C PRO A 125 10.48 14.01 17.63
N GLN A 126 11.12 14.26 16.50
CA GLN A 126 10.72 15.27 15.51
C GLN A 126 10.47 14.60 14.16
N TYR A 127 9.50 15.13 13.43
CA TYR A 127 9.10 14.58 12.14
C TYR A 127 9.22 15.65 11.06
N LYS A 128 9.83 15.29 9.94
CA LYS A 128 9.91 16.12 8.75
C LYS A 128 9.09 15.50 7.64
N PHE A 129 8.20 16.30 7.05
CA PHE A 129 7.38 15.91 5.91
C PHE A 129 7.90 16.64 4.67
N GLU A 130 8.12 15.90 3.60
CA GLU A 130 8.68 16.43 2.36
C GLU A 130 7.92 15.87 1.14
N GLN A 131 7.91 16.61 0.03
CA GLN A 131 7.42 16.18 -1.26
C GLN A 131 8.34 16.65 -2.39
N ASN A 132 8.19 16.08 -3.61
CA ASN A 132 9.06 16.43 -4.73
C ASN A 132 8.84 17.84 -5.28
N ASN A 133 7.63 18.37 -5.24
CA ASN A 133 7.21 19.54 -6.00
C ASN A 133 6.93 20.76 -5.14
N GLY A 134 7.51 20.83 -3.94
CA GLY A 134 7.33 21.96 -3.03
C GLY A 134 7.41 21.57 -1.56
N SER A 135 6.74 22.34 -0.71
CA SER A 135 6.70 22.12 0.73
C SER A 135 5.48 21.30 1.15
N VAL A 136 5.51 20.77 2.39
CA VAL A 136 4.36 20.14 3.04
C VAL A 136 3.99 20.93 4.28
N LYS A 137 2.70 21.21 4.45
CA LYS A 137 2.11 21.78 5.67
C LYS A 137 1.35 20.66 6.38
N PRO A 138 1.94 19.97 7.36
CA PRO A 138 1.26 18.93 8.12
C PRO A 138 0.30 19.55 9.14
N VAL A 139 -0.93 19.03 9.18
CA VAL A 139 -1.98 19.45 10.10
C VAL A 139 -2.44 18.24 10.91
N LYS A 140 -2.20 18.27 12.23
CA LYS A 140 -2.62 17.19 13.10
C LYS A 140 -4.15 17.17 13.22
N GLN A 141 -4.74 16.00 12.98
CA GLN A 141 -6.17 15.75 13.02
C GLN A 141 -6.54 14.91 14.24
N LYS A 142 -7.74 15.10 14.77
CA LYS A 142 -8.30 14.21 15.81
C LYS A 142 -8.83 12.91 15.20
N GLN A 143 -9.34 12.99 13.97
CA GLN A 143 -9.89 11.88 13.22
C GLN A 143 -9.68 12.10 11.73
N ILE A 144 -9.31 11.04 11.01
CA ILE A 144 -9.25 11.03 9.54
C ILE A 144 -10.39 10.14 9.05
N LYS A 145 -11.31 10.74 8.28
CA LYS A 145 -12.35 9.98 7.57
C LYS A 145 -11.78 9.48 6.25
N ALA A 146 -12.03 8.22 5.91
CA ALA A 146 -11.72 7.67 4.60
C ALA A 146 -12.36 8.55 3.51
N GLY A 147 -11.63 8.75 2.41
CA GLY A 147 -12.16 9.45 1.25
C GLY A 147 -13.18 8.58 0.52
N PRO A 148 -13.93 9.14 -0.43
CA PRO A 148 -14.99 8.44 -1.16
C PRO A 148 -14.49 7.30 -2.07
N ASN A 149 -13.19 7.05 -2.15
CA ASN A 149 -12.56 6.10 -3.07
C ASN A 149 -11.71 5.01 -2.37
N THR A 150 -12.05 4.63 -1.14
CA THR A 150 -11.44 3.47 -0.45
C THR A 150 -12.37 2.28 -0.47
#